data_68f915698ef8936c79640ff3be841453
#
_entry.id   68f915698ef8936c79640ff3be841453
#
_cell.length_a   1.000
_cell.length_b   1.000
_cell.length_c   1.000
_cell.angle_alpha   90.00
_cell.angle_beta   90.00
_cell.angle_gamma   90.00
#
_symmetry.space_group_name_H-M   'P 1'
#
loop_
_entity.id
_entity.type
_entity.pdbx_description
1 polymer ?
#
loop_
_entity_poly.entity_id
_entity_poly.type
_entity_poly.pdbx_seq_one_letter_code
_entity_poly.pdbx_strand_id
1 'polypeptide(L)'
;MNQNEWEARYQASDMPWEKGAPSPGLEDFLAAHPALPGGTVCVPGCGTGHDARAWARAGFRAYGYDVAPSAIRLAKERTREAGLMARFRLADFLHDEPPFPFDWLFEHTLFCAIQPAERDDYVRAVTRWLKPDGRYLAVNYLIPDKDGPPFGTTRDELWQRFSPHFDLLGEWVPRSYPNRTGLELMMWWRRKRVLS
;
A
#
# COMPACT_ATOMS: atom_id res chain seq x y z
N MET A 1 -0.66 -15.73 -5.16
CA MET A 1 -0.57 -16.48 -3.87
C MET A 1 -1.84 -16.25 -3.09
N ASN A 2 -2.39 -17.30 -2.49
CA ASN A 2 -3.57 -17.19 -1.61
C ASN A 2 -3.18 -16.88 -0.16
N GLN A 3 -4.17 -16.69 0.71
CA GLN A 3 -3.98 -16.40 2.13
C GLN A 3 -3.08 -17.40 2.85
N ASN A 4 -3.27 -18.71 2.61
CA ASN A 4 -2.51 -19.75 3.30
C ASN A 4 -1.03 -19.75 2.88
N GLU A 5 -0.74 -19.45 1.65
CA GLU A 5 0.63 -19.35 1.13
C GLU A 5 1.36 -18.15 1.74
N TRP A 6 0.70 -16.99 1.87
CA TRP A 6 1.26 -15.84 2.57
C TRP A 6 1.47 -16.12 4.06
N GLU A 7 0.48 -16.71 4.73
CA GLU A 7 0.61 -17.08 6.15
C GLU A 7 1.77 -18.04 6.39
N ALA A 8 1.94 -19.07 5.54
CA ALA A 8 3.04 -20.02 5.63
C ALA A 8 4.42 -19.33 5.56
N ARG A 9 4.58 -18.31 4.72
CA ARG A 9 5.82 -17.54 4.64
C ARG A 9 6.10 -16.75 5.93
N TYR A 10 5.09 -16.13 6.52
CA TYR A 10 5.23 -15.48 7.83
C TYR A 10 5.63 -16.46 8.93
N GLN A 11 5.01 -17.63 8.97
CA GLN A 11 5.33 -18.69 9.93
C GLN A 11 6.76 -19.24 9.76
N ALA A 12 7.21 -19.35 8.50
CA ALA A 12 8.57 -19.76 8.17
C ALA A 12 9.63 -18.65 8.34
N SER A 13 9.22 -17.43 8.70
CA SER A 13 10.09 -16.24 8.70
C SER A 13 10.76 -15.95 7.34
N ASP A 14 10.13 -16.40 6.24
CA ASP A 14 10.56 -16.14 4.87
C ASP A 14 9.89 -14.87 4.34
N MET A 15 10.41 -13.74 4.77
CA MET A 15 9.84 -12.42 4.47
C MET A 15 10.87 -11.48 3.81
N PRO A 16 11.32 -11.73 2.57
CA PRO A 16 12.33 -10.89 1.91
C PRO A 16 11.86 -9.45 1.64
N TRP A 17 10.56 -9.20 1.70
CA TRP A 17 9.96 -7.84 1.61
C TRP A 17 10.08 -7.07 2.93
N GLU A 18 10.27 -7.74 4.08
CA GLU A 18 10.40 -7.10 5.39
C GLU A 18 11.77 -6.40 5.49
N LYS A 19 11.76 -5.09 5.64
CA LYS A 19 12.96 -4.25 5.67
C LYS A 19 13.25 -3.64 7.04
N GLY A 20 12.40 -3.90 8.02
CA GLY A 20 12.55 -3.38 9.38
C GLY A 20 12.25 -1.88 9.53
N ALA A 21 11.83 -1.21 8.46
CA ALA A 21 11.55 0.22 8.40
C ALA A 21 10.42 0.51 7.41
N PRO A 22 9.76 1.69 7.49
CA PRO A 22 8.81 2.13 6.48
C PRO A 22 9.51 2.43 5.16
N SER A 23 8.73 2.52 4.07
CA SER A 23 9.25 2.96 2.77
C SER A 23 9.99 4.30 2.90
N PRO A 24 11.25 4.41 2.45
CA PRO A 24 11.97 5.67 2.45
C PRO A 24 11.26 6.76 1.65
N GLY A 25 10.62 6.40 0.54
CA GLY A 25 9.82 7.33 -0.26
C GLY A 25 8.59 7.85 0.48
N LEU A 26 7.95 7.03 1.32
CA LEU A 26 6.86 7.49 2.18
C LEU A 26 7.36 8.48 3.24
N GLU A 27 8.48 8.19 3.88
CA GLU A 27 9.05 9.10 4.89
C GLU A 27 9.36 10.47 4.28
N ASP A 28 9.99 10.51 3.11
CA ASP A 28 10.30 11.74 2.40
C ASP A 28 9.03 12.49 1.96
N PHE A 29 8.01 11.77 1.48
CA PHE A 29 6.72 12.36 1.13
C PHE A 29 6.04 13.02 2.33
N LEU A 30 5.96 12.34 3.47
CA LEU A 30 5.34 12.87 4.68
C LEU A 30 6.12 14.08 5.23
N ALA A 31 7.45 14.04 5.18
CA ALA A 31 8.30 15.15 5.60
C ALA A 31 8.16 16.39 4.69
N ALA A 32 8.02 16.18 3.38
CA ALA A 32 7.84 17.25 2.40
C ALA A 32 6.43 17.89 2.44
N HIS A 33 5.45 17.20 3.03
CA HIS A 33 4.05 17.63 3.03
C HIS A 33 3.45 17.68 4.46
N PRO A 34 4.01 18.47 5.39
CA PRO A 34 3.55 18.51 6.78
C PRO A 34 2.13 19.09 6.94
N ALA A 35 1.64 19.81 5.94
CA ALA A 35 0.31 20.42 5.92
C ALA A 35 -0.76 19.59 5.17
N LEU A 36 -0.49 18.32 4.90
CA LEU A 36 -1.52 17.45 4.32
C LEU A 36 -2.78 17.45 5.17
N PRO A 37 -3.97 17.53 4.55
CA PRO A 37 -5.19 17.39 5.31
C PRO A 37 -5.21 16.01 5.99
N GLY A 38 -5.31 16.04 7.32
CA GLY A 38 -5.43 14.84 8.13
C GLY A 38 -6.63 13.98 7.70
N GLY A 39 -6.70 12.77 8.19
CA GLY A 39 -7.80 11.88 7.86
C GLY A 39 -7.50 10.43 8.18
N THR A 40 -8.25 9.55 7.56
CA THR A 40 -8.06 8.12 7.62
C THR A 40 -7.18 7.65 6.46
N VAL A 41 -6.22 6.77 6.74
CA VAL A 41 -5.43 6.11 5.70
C VAL A 41 -5.57 4.60 5.78
N CYS A 42 -5.84 3.97 4.64
CA CYS A 42 -5.81 2.52 4.45
C CYS A 42 -4.44 2.13 3.92
N VAL A 43 -3.83 1.11 4.52
CA VAL A 43 -2.57 0.49 4.06
C VAL A 43 -2.87 -0.99 3.82
N PRO A 44 -3.27 -1.37 2.59
CA PRO A 44 -3.48 -2.77 2.22
C PRO A 44 -2.15 -3.51 2.05
N GLY A 45 -2.13 -4.81 2.34
CA GLY A 45 -0.91 -5.59 2.37
C GLY A 45 0.10 -5.04 3.37
N CYS A 46 -0.38 -4.60 4.55
CA CYS A 46 0.40 -3.81 5.50
C CYS A 46 1.58 -4.57 6.12
N GLY A 47 1.66 -5.88 5.93
CA GLY A 47 2.70 -6.70 6.52
C GLY A 47 2.81 -6.51 8.02
N THR A 48 4.01 -6.26 8.51
CA THR A 48 4.27 -6.02 9.94
C THR A 48 4.01 -4.57 10.37
N GLY A 49 3.39 -3.73 9.50
CA GLY A 49 2.80 -2.44 9.84
C GLY A 49 3.75 -1.24 9.85
N HIS A 50 4.91 -1.31 9.21
CA HIS A 50 5.89 -0.20 9.21
C HIS A 50 5.30 1.08 8.61
N ASP A 51 4.71 1.00 7.42
CA ASP A 51 4.15 2.15 6.72
C ASP A 51 2.91 2.70 7.44
N ALA A 52 2.05 1.82 7.98
CA ALA A 52 0.91 2.25 8.80
C ALA A 52 1.37 3.03 10.05
N ARG A 53 2.47 2.60 10.70
CA ARG A 53 3.07 3.35 11.81
C ARG A 53 3.67 4.69 11.37
N ALA A 54 4.25 4.78 10.17
CA ALA A 54 4.76 6.04 9.63
C ALA A 54 3.62 7.06 9.44
N TRP A 55 2.51 6.65 8.85
CA TRP A 55 1.31 7.46 8.73
C TRP A 55 0.75 7.89 10.10
N ALA A 56 0.74 6.98 11.09
CA ALA A 56 0.28 7.30 12.45
C ALA A 56 1.19 8.34 13.14
N ARG A 57 2.53 8.26 12.97
CA ARG A 57 3.47 9.30 13.47
C ARG A 57 3.21 10.66 12.82
N ALA A 58 2.80 10.69 11.57
CA ALA A 58 2.43 11.91 10.85
C ALA A 58 1.03 12.44 11.23
N GLY A 59 0.36 11.85 12.24
CA GLY A 59 -0.92 12.33 12.76
C GLY A 59 -2.17 11.80 12.04
N PHE A 60 -2.04 10.83 11.15
CA PHE A 60 -3.17 10.20 10.47
C PHE A 60 -3.77 9.07 11.30
N ARG A 61 -5.07 8.81 11.13
CA ARG A 61 -5.72 7.60 11.64
C ARG A 61 -5.43 6.43 10.69
N ALA A 62 -4.37 5.68 10.99
CA ALA A 62 -3.87 4.61 10.13
C ALA A 62 -4.56 3.27 10.39
N TYR A 63 -4.91 2.59 9.30
CA TYR A 63 -5.55 1.28 9.27
C TYR A 63 -4.77 0.36 8.32
N GLY A 64 -4.16 -0.68 8.87
CA GLY A 64 -3.48 -1.71 8.08
C GLY A 64 -4.38 -2.93 7.88
N TYR A 65 -4.35 -3.47 6.69
CA TYR A 65 -5.06 -4.69 6.29
C TYR A 65 -4.09 -5.68 5.66
N ASP A 66 -4.22 -6.93 6.02
CA ASP A 66 -3.42 -8.01 5.43
C ASP A 66 -4.23 -9.31 5.47
N VAL A 67 -3.96 -10.21 4.54
CA VAL A 67 -4.59 -11.53 4.49
C VAL A 67 -3.94 -12.53 5.45
N ALA A 68 -2.70 -12.29 5.88
CA ALA A 68 -1.96 -13.19 6.77
C ALA A 68 -2.22 -12.87 8.26
N PRO A 69 -2.79 -13.80 9.05
CA PRO A 69 -2.98 -13.61 10.49
C PRO A 69 -1.70 -13.26 11.25
N SER A 70 -0.57 -13.86 10.88
CA SER A 70 0.73 -13.59 11.49
C SER A 70 1.24 -12.18 11.21
N ALA A 71 1.01 -11.64 10.01
CA ALA A 71 1.29 -10.24 9.69
C ALA A 71 0.54 -9.29 10.64
N ILE A 72 -0.78 -9.51 10.78
CA ILE A 72 -1.64 -8.69 11.64
C ILE A 72 -1.24 -8.78 13.10
N ARG A 73 -0.87 -9.97 13.59
CA ARG A 73 -0.38 -10.16 14.97
C ARG A 73 0.90 -9.35 15.20
N LEU A 74 1.90 -9.49 14.31
CA LEU A 74 3.17 -8.76 14.40
C LEU A 74 2.98 -7.24 14.27
N ALA A 75 2.11 -6.79 13.37
CA ALA A 75 1.81 -5.37 13.22
C ALA A 75 1.22 -4.75 14.50
N LYS A 76 0.28 -5.44 15.16
CA LYS A 76 -0.30 -5.01 16.44
C LYS A 76 0.73 -4.96 17.56
N GLU A 77 1.56 -6.00 17.67
CA GLU A 77 2.60 -6.11 18.70
C GLU A 77 3.62 -4.97 18.56
N ARG A 78 4.23 -4.82 17.39
CA ARG A 78 5.22 -3.77 17.11
C ARG A 78 4.64 -2.35 17.24
N THR A 79 3.35 -2.16 16.96
CA THR A 79 2.70 -0.85 17.11
C THR A 79 2.46 -0.51 18.57
N ARG A 80 2.09 -1.49 19.41
CA ARG A 80 1.99 -1.33 20.86
C ARG A 80 3.35 -1.00 21.48
N GLU A 81 4.40 -1.72 21.09
CA GLU A 81 5.78 -1.48 21.55
C GLU A 81 6.28 -0.08 21.18
N ALA A 82 5.89 0.41 20.00
CA ALA A 82 6.22 1.76 19.55
C ALA A 82 5.37 2.87 20.21
N GLY A 83 4.40 2.53 21.07
CA GLY A 83 3.50 3.51 21.70
C GLY A 83 2.61 4.27 20.70
N LEU A 84 2.32 3.67 19.54
CA LEU A 84 1.57 4.32 18.46
C LEU A 84 0.12 3.81 18.38
N MET A 85 -0.73 4.63 17.74
CA MET A 85 -2.14 4.34 17.52
C MET A 85 -2.42 4.06 16.05
N ALA A 86 -2.23 2.80 15.63
CA ALA A 86 -2.69 2.30 14.34
C ALA A 86 -3.55 1.04 14.56
N ARG A 87 -4.49 0.80 13.67
CA ARG A 87 -5.43 -0.33 13.75
C ARG A 87 -5.12 -1.34 12.65
N PHE A 88 -5.14 -2.63 12.99
CA PHE A 88 -4.85 -3.70 12.04
C PHE A 88 -5.96 -4.75 12.04
N ARG A 89 -6.39 -5.14 10.84
CA ARG A 89 -7.46 -6.13 10.65
C ARG A 89 -7.07 -7.12 9.56
N LEU A 90 -7.43 -8.38 9.80
CA LEU A 90 -7.39 -9.41 8.78
C LEU A 90 -8.48 -9.10 7.75
N ALA A 91 -8.09 -8.98 6.49
CA ALA A 91 -9.01 -8.76 5.37
C ALA A 91 -8.33 -9.03 4.02
N ASP A 92 -9.13 -9.49 3.07
CA ASP A 92 -8.77 -9.53 1.66
C ASP A 92 -9.14 -8.19 1.00
N PHE A 93 -8.14 -7.34 0.80
CA PHE A 93 -8.37 -6.03 0.21
C PHE A 93 -9.04 -6.07 -1.17
N LEU A 94 -8.79 -7.11 -1.96
CA LEU A 94 -9.35 -7.24 -3.30
C LEU A 94 -10.86 -7.53 -3.26
N HIS A 95 -11.30 -8.37 -2.31
CA HIS A 95 -12.63 -8.96 -2.34
C HIS A 95 -13.55 -8.48 -1.21
N ASP A 96 -12.98 -8.03 -0.07
CA ASP A 96 -13.78 -7.55 1.05
C ASP A 96 -14.27 -6.11 0.83
N GLU A 97 -15.39 -5.79 1.49
CA GLU A 97 -15.89 -4.41 1.56
C GLU A 97 -15.16 -3.63 2.66
N PRO A 98 -14.82 -2.35 2.39
CA PRO A 98 -14.25 -1.50 3.42
C PRO A 98 -15.28 -1.22 4.54
N PRO A 99 -14.84 -1.12 5.80
CA PRO A 99 -15.76 -0.75 6.89
C PRO A 99 -16.32 0.67 6.73
N PHE A 100 -15.64 1.51 5.99
CA PHE A 100 -15.98 2.85 5.53
C PHE A 100 -14.96 3.28 4.48
N PRO A 101 -15.28 4.23 3.57
CA PRO A 101 -14.31 4.74 2.61
C PRO A 101 -13.27 5.64 3.28
N PHE A 102 -12.01 5.54 2.82
CA PHE A 102 -10.85 6.24 3.38
C PHE A 102 -10.54 7.55 2.66
N ASP A 103 -9.90 8.50 3.36
CA ASP A 103 -9.37 9.75 2.77
C ASP A 103 -8.11 9.47 1.94
N TRP A 104 -7.29 8.51 2.41
CA TRP A 104 -6.04 8.09 1.77
C TRP A 104 -5.96 6.57 1.66
N LEU A 105 -5.31 6.12 0.61
CA LEU A 105 -4.81 4.76 0.46
C LEU A 105 -3.32 4.84 0.15
N PHE A 106 -2.52 4.10 0.90
CA PHE A 106 -1.09 3.97 0.64
C PHE A 106 -0.73 2.52 0.38
N GLU A 107 -0.03 2.27 -0.71
CA GLU A 107 0.46 0.96 -1.06
C GLU A 107 1.98 0.96 -1.25
N HIS A 108 2.60 -0.10 -0.78
CA HIS A 108 4.01 -0.38 -0.99
C HIS A 108 4.19 -1.88 -1.22
N THR A 109 4.51 -2.25 -2.47
CA THR A 109 4.79 -3.63 -2.90
C THR A 109 3.63 -4.63 -2.83
N LEU A 110 2.39 -4.18 -2.68
CA LEU A 110 1.22 -5.06 -2.80
C LEU A 110 0.88 -5.34 -4.27
N PHE A 111 0.87 -4.31 -5.13
CA PHE A 111 0.52 -4.47 -6.54
C PHE A 111 1.42 -5.49 -7.26
N CYS A 112 2.71 -5.51 -6.96
CA CYS A 112 3.64 -6.50 -7.52
C CYS A 112 3.50 -7.90 -6.88
N ALA A 113 2.78 -8.03 -5.78
CA ALA A 113 2.50 -9.31 -5.12
C ALA A 113 1.22 -10.00 -5.62
N ILE A 114 0.37 -9.24 -6.33
CA ILE A 114 -0.92 -9.70 -6.88
C ILE A 114 -0.69 -10.33 -8.25
N GLN A 115 -1.41 -11.42 -8.53
CA GLN A 115 -1.40 -12.06 -9.85
C GLN A 115 -1.78 -11.04 -10.94
N PRO A 116 -1.07 -10.97 -12.06
CA PRO A 116 -1.39 -10.02 -13.13
C PRO A 116 -2.85 -10.08 -13.62
N ALA A 117 -3.48 -11.25 -13.55
CA ALA A 117 -4.89 -11.43 -13.89
C ALA A 117 -5.86 -10.74 -12.90
N GLU A 118 -5.43 -10.47 -11.66
CA GLU A 118 -6.24 -9.83 -10.59
C GLU A 118 -6.02 -8.31 -10.50
N ARG A 119 -5.17 -7.73 -11.37
CA ARG A 119 -4.83 -6.29 -11.29
C ARG A 119 -6.02 -5.36 -11.56
N ASP A 120 -7.01 -5.81 -12.35
CA ASP A 120 -8.25 -5.05 -12.54
C ASP A 120 -9.11 -5.08 -11.27
N ASP A 121 -9.14 -6.20 -10.53
CA ASP A 121 -9.79 -6.29 -9.22
C ASP A 121 -9.11 -5.37 -8.22
N TYR A 122 -7.78 -5.28 -8.27
CA TYR A 122 -7.03 -4.34 -7.44
C TYR A 122 -7.44 -2.89 -7.69
N VAL A 123 -7.54 -2.45 -8.94
CA VAL A 123 -7.98 -1.07 -9.28
C VAL A 123 -9.41 -0.81 -8.80
N ARG A 124 -10.30 -1.80 -8.95
CA ARG A 124 -11.66 -1.73 -8.39
C ARG A 124 -11.65 -1.61 -6.87
N ALA A 125 -10.80 -2.38 -6.19
CA ALA A 125 -10.64 -2.30 -4.75
C ALA A 125 -10.12 -0.93 -4.31
N VAL A 126 -9.05 -0.40 -4.92
CA VAL A 126 -8.54 0.96 -4.63
C VAL A 126 -9.66 2.00 -4.78
N THR A 127 -10.46 1.88 -5.84
CA THR A 127 -11.60 2.77 -6.06
C THR A 127 -12.67 2.61 -4.98
N ARG A 128 -13.02 1.38 -4.61
CA ARG A 128 -14.07 1.07 -3.61
C ARG A 128 -13.68 1.54 -2.21
N TRP A 129 -12.42 1.37 -1.82
CA TRP A 129 -11.93 1.71 -0.50
C TRP A 129 -11.66 3.21 -0.28
N LEU A 130 -11.54 4.01 -1.35
CA LEU A 130 -11.34 5.45 -1.26
C LEU A 130 -12.66 6.23 -1.33
N LYS A 131 -12.72 7.35 -0.64
CA LYS A 131 -13.76 8.38 -0.86
C LYS A 131 -13.65 8.98 -2.25
N PRO A 132 -14.74 9.56 -2.82
CA PRO A 132 -14.60 10.52 -3.92
C PRO A 132 -13.61 11.63 -3.51
N ASP A 133 -12.72 12.06 -4.43
CA ASP A 133 -11.58 12.95 -4.17
C ASP A 133 -10.52 12.37 -3.20
N GLY A 134 -10.67 11.15 -2.72
CA GLY A 134 -9.67 10.47 -1.92
C GLY A 134 -8.34 10.31 -2.67
N ARG A 135 -7.25 10.20 -1.94
CA ARG A 135 -5.88 10.16 -2.49
C ARG A 135 -5.29 8.76 -2.42
N TYR A 136 -4.70 8.35 -3.51
CA TYR A 136 -3.95 7.11 -3.62
C TYR A 136 -2.48 7.44 -3.84
N LEU A 137 -1.61 7.03 -2.92
CA LEU A 137 -0.17 7.16 -3.02
C LEU A 137 0.43 5.75 -3.08
N ALA A 138 1.20 5.47 -4.12
CA ALA A 138 1.78 4.15 -4.34
C ALA A 138 3.29 4.23 -4.55
N VAL A 139 4.02 3.29 -3.95
CA VAL A 139 5.41 2.98 -4.27
C VAL A 139 5.41 1.73 -5.14
N ASN A 140 5.43 1.94 -6.44
CA ASN A 140 5.36 0.87 -7.42
C ASN A 140 6.75 0.29 -7.69
N TYR A 141 6.88 -1.04 -7.65
CA TYR A 141 8.13 -1.74 -7.92
C TYR A 141 8.19 -2.13 -9.40
N LEU A 142 8.99 -1.39 -10.18
CA LEU A 142 9.11 -1.56 -11.63
C LEU A 142 10.26 -2.53 -11.95
N ILE A 143 9.92 -3.80 -12.13
CA ILE A 143 10.87 -4.85 -12.51
C ILE A 143 10.42 -5.51 -13.80
N PRO A 144 11.35 -6.02 -14.63
CA PRO A 144 11.02 -6.64 -15.91
C PRO A 144 10.48 -8.07 -15.78
N ASP A 145 10.65 -8.71 -14.61
CA ASP A 145 10.34 -10.10 -14.38
C ASP A 145 8.84 -10.37 -14.51
N LYS A 146 8.48 -11.39 -15.28
CA LYS A 146 7.08 -11.82 -15.46
C LYS A 146 6.67 -12.89 -14.45
N ASP A 147 7.63 -13.64 -13.95
CA ASP A 147 7.43 -14.64 -12.91
C ASP A 147 7.49 -13.97 -11.53
N GLY A 148 6.60 -14.36 -10.65
CA GLY A 148 6.52 -13.70 -9.33
C GLY A 148 5.84 -14.54 -8.26
N PRO A 149 5.52 -14.00 -7.10
CA PRO A 149 5.78 -12.62 -6.68
C PRO A 149 7.25 -12.33 -6.31
N PRO A 150 7.77 -11.13 -6.60
CA PRO A 150 7.07 -9.99 -7.19
C PRO A 150 6.91 -10.12 -8.70
N PHE A 151 5.73 -9.76 -9.23
CA PHE A 151 5.44 -9.70 -10.66
C PHE A 151 5.81 -8.34 -11.23
N GLY A 152 6.47 -8.32 -12.38
CA GLY A 152 6.83 -7.08 -13.07
C GLY A 152 5.63 -6.24 -13.48
N THR A 153 5.85 -4.93 -13.53
CA THR A 153 4.92 -3.96 -14.09
C THR A 153 5.69 -2.81 -14.73
N THR A 154 5.00 -2.00 -15.51
CA THR A 154 5.57 -0.83 -16.17
C THR A 154 4.79 0.43 -15.78
N ARG A 155 5.41 1.60 -15.94
CA ARG A 155 4.75 2.88 -15.77
C ARG A 155 3.52 3.00 -16.66
N ASP A 156 3.60 2.51 -17.91
CA ASP A 156 2.49 2.58 -18.87
C ASP A 156 1.32 1.66 -18.47
N GLU A 157 1.60 0.47 -17.94
CA GLU A 157 0.55 -0.39 -17.38
C GLU A 157 -0.18 0.30 -16.22
N LEU A 158 0.56 0.88 -15.29
CA LEU A 158 -0.02 1.63 -14.16
C LEU A 158 -0.89 2.80 -14.67
N TRP A 159 -0.38 3.57 -15.63
CA TRP A 159 -1.14 4.65 -16.23
C TRP A 159 -2.44 4.17 -16.88
N GLN A 160 -2.38 3.14 -17.72
CA GLN A 160 -3.54 2.60 -18.42
C GLN A 160 -4.62 2.12 -17.45
N ARG A 161 -4.22 1.49 -16.33
CA ARG A 161 -5.16 0.96 -15.34
C ARG A 161 -5.78 2.04 -14.45
N PHE A 162 -4.97 3.01 -14.00
CA PHE A 162 -5.43 3.99 -13.01
C PHE A 162 -6.02 5.26 -13.64
N SER A 163 -5.52 5.74 -14.76
CA SER A 163 -5.97 7.01 -15.36
C SER A 163 -7.48 7.08 -15.71
N PRO A 164 -8.20 5.99 -16.02
CA PRO A 164 -9.64 6.06 -16.19
C PRO A 164 -10.39 6.49 -14.93
N HIS A 165 -9.90 6.15 -13.75
CA HIS A 165 -10.56 6.35 -12.46
C HIS A 165 -9.93 7.44 -11.59
N PHE A 166 -8.70 7.83 -11.91
CA PHE A 166 -7.88 8.74 -11.09
C PHE A 166 -7.23 9.84 -11.95
N ASP A 167 -7.03 11.01 -11.35
CA ASP A 167 -6.18 12.08 -11.88
C ASP A 167 -4.80 11.94 -11.26
N LEU A 168 -3.74 11.92 -12.06
CA LEU A 168 -2.36 11.91 -11.58
C LEU A 168 -2.01 13.30 -11.04
N LEU A 169 -1.62 13.39 -9.79
CA LEU A 169 -1.18 14.62 -9.12
C LEU A 169 0.36 14.78 -9.19
N GLY A 170 1.09 13.68 -9.25
CA GLY A 170 2.54 13.68 -9.36
C GLY A 170 3.11 12.28 -9.53
N GLU A 171 4.30 12.22 -10.14
CA GLU A 171 5.11 11.00 -10.21
C GLU A 171 6.59 11.35 -10.09
N TRP A 172 7.36 10.51 -9.41
CA TRP A 172 8.81 10.68 -9.24
C TRP A 172 9.48 9.39 -8.81
N VAL A 173 10.80 9.31 -9.06
CA VAL A 173 11.64 8.24 -8.51
C VAL A 173 11.91 8.58 -7.03
N PRO A 174 11.46 7.75 -6.07
CA PRO A 174 11.66 8.02 -4.67
C PRO A 174 13.06 7.63 -4.19
N ARG A 175 13.43 8.08 -2.99
CA ARG A 175 14.44 7.37 -2.21
C ARG A 175 13.91 5.97 -1.88
N SER A 176 14.73 4.98 -2.10
CA SER A 176 14.37 3.57 -1.96
C SER A 176 15.35 2.85 -1.06
N TYR A 177 15.01 1.63 -0.66
CA TYR A 177 15.99 0.74 -0.05
C TYR A 177 17.16 0.48 -1.02
N PRO A 178 18.40 0.25 -0.51
CA PRO A 178 19.58 0.12 -1.38
C PRO A 178 19.43 -0.89 -2.52
N ASN A 179 18.77 -2.03 -2.26
CA ASN A 179 18.52 -3.07 -3.27
C ASN A 179 17.35 -2.78 -4.23
N ARG A 180 16.69 -1.63 -4.10
CA ARG A 180 15.58 -1.19 -4.96
C ARG A 180 15.82 0.17 -5.62
N THR A 181 17.00 0.74 -5.44
CA THR A 181 17.36 2.05 -6.01
C THR A 181 17.16 2.06 -7.51
N GLY A 182 16.37 3.01 -8.01
CA GLY A 182 16.04 3.16 -9.42
C GLY A 182 14.99 2.17 -9.95
N LEU A 183 14.49 1.25 -9.11
CA LEU A 183 13.46 0.28 -9.46
C LEU A 183 12.08 0.64 -8.91
N GLU A 184 11.96 1.74 -8.21
CA GLU A 184 10.69 2.18 -7.64
C GLU A 184 10.23 3.51 -8.28
N LEU A 185 8.93 3.62 -8.47
CA LEU A 185 8.25 4.81 -8.95
C LEU A 185 7.13 5.17 -7.98
N MET A 186 7.19 6.35 -7.39
CA MET A 186 6.06 6.89 -6.65
C MET A 186 5.07 7.54 -7.59
N MET A 187 3.79 7.22 -7.39
CA MET A 187 2.68 7.85 -8.10
C MET A 187 1.64 8.32 -7.09
N TRP A 188 1.26 9.58 -7.22
CA TRP A 188 0.25 10.21 -6.37
C TRP A 188 -0.97 10.55 -7.20
N TRP A 189 -2.12 9.97 -6.83
CA TRP A 189 -3.37 10.05 -7.56
C TRP A 189 -4.48 10.64 -6.71
N ARG A 190 -5.49 11.23 -7.36
CA ARG A 190 -6.76 11.61 -6.76
C ARG A 190 -7.88 10.85 -7.45
N ARG A 191 -8.75 10.19 -6.67
CA ARG A 191 -9.93 9.53 -7.20
C ARG A 191 -10.86 10.56 -7.86
N LYS A 192 -11.27 10.30 -9.10
CA LYS A 192 -12.24 11.12 -9.83
C LYS A 192 -13.61 11.04 -9.16
N ARG A 193 -14.35 12.15 -9.22
CA ARG A 193 -15.79 12.13 -8.91
C ARG A 193 -16.52 11.46 -10.06
N VAL A 194 -17.38 10.49 -9.77
CA VAL A 194 -18.37 10.04 -10.72
C VAL A 194 -19.45 11.12 -10.72
N LEU A 195 -19.55 11.87 -11.82
CA LEU A 195 -20.69 12.76 -12.03
C LEU A 195 -21.92 11.86 -12.22
N SER A 196 -22.83 11.88 -11.26
CA SER A 196 -24.16 11.22 -11.34
C SER A 196 -25.06 11.93 -12.33
#